data_356ff7541fc39ab53eafaf86c177c46a
#
_entry.id   356ff7541fc39ab53eafaf86c177c46a
#
_cell.length_a   1.000
_cell.length_b   1.000
_cell.length_c   1.000
_cell.angle_alpha   90.00
_cell.angle_beta   90.00
_cell.angle_gamma   90.00
#
_symmetry.space_group_name_H-M   'P 1'
#
loop_
_entity.id
_entity.type
_entity.pdbx_description
1 polymer ?
#
loop_
_entity_poly.entity_id
_entity_poly.type
_entity_poly.pdbx_seq_one_letter_code
_entity_poly.pdbx_strand_id
1 'polypeptide(L)'
;MPWNGFSYNVGDFTFTLEGNFLQKAIKFLRNKDNLEEKYEDIACDMMAKHYAFYEELSKVGIVKEEEYVTREAVIYCDKGSKDVKLDAYEDHGILAANGKPLMTCSDCEVNKNIYSFGTCKCGDIYSESLPHPSEKGEPDEHGNVRYKCMPVLCGNWKQDTGDLFISEGEEFVEALRSGAFLTCIYGGKITVIGIPERDGEKDSRKDLVSLDDLDDFGFFIGTDDEMRNAGVKKLNSVLTAYGITTDEEIAFFMGQVAKESRFGARTLETFNGDDPEKYFNDMYSNKKDLGNRGGNDGELYRGAGYIHLTGRYNYEEFAEYIGDDNIITEGYKIVGGVYNRDISEIKKSDVGVIDIGKYAWESAAWFWTKDNPENCNLNDYVEKLDWESVSEAINKKDTGTFFERNGYINDFYEILTGKSLGLPVN
;
A
#
# COMPACT_ATOMS: atom_id res chain seq x y z
N MET A 1 -3.01 -13.59 -17.50
CA MET A 1 -2.46 -14.44 -18.60
C MET A 1 -1.93 -15.72 -18.00
N PRO A 2 -2.08 -16.90 -18.64
CA PRO A 2 -1.45 -18.10 -18.13
C PRO A 2 0.07 -17.91 -18.18
N TRP A 3 0.71 -18.19 -17.09
CA TRP A 3 2.15 -18.12 -16.90
C TRP A 3 2.85 -19.15 -17.80
N ASN A 4 3.68 -18.72 -18.74
CA ASN A 4 4.29 -19.61 -19.73
C ASN A 4 5.67 -20.17 -19.32
N GLY A 5 6.07 -19.98 -18.05
CA GLY A 5 7.39 -20.39 -17.60
C GLY A 5 8.54 -19.50 -18.14
N PHE A 6 9.71 -19.57 -17.54
CA PHE A 6 10.92 -18.94 -18.08
C PHE A 6 12.12 -19.86 -17.90
N SER A 7 13.13 -19.58 -18.74
CA SER A 7 14.41 -20.26 -18.70
C SER A 7 15.47 -19.33 -18.16
N TYR A 8 16.35 -19.83 -17.29
CA TYR A 8 17.51 -19.11 -16.83
C TYR A 8 18.75 -20.00 -16.91
N ASN A 9 19.89 -19.38 -17.11
CA ASN A 9 21.17 -20.08 -17.23
C ASN A 9 21.98 -19.93 -15.94
N VAL A 10 22.52 -21.04 -15.45
CA VAL A 10 23.50 -21.06 -14.38
C VAL A 10 24.72 -21.78 -14.91
N GLY A 11 25.75 -21.03 -15.25
CA GLY A 11 26.91 -21.56 -15.97
C GLY A 11 26.51 -22.15 -17.35
N ASP A 12 26.87 -23.38 -17.61
CA ASP A 12 26.55 -24.09 -18.87
C ASP A 12 25.17 -24.76 -18.87
N PHE A 13 24.38 -24.56 -17.83
CA PHE A 13 23.08 -25.21 -17.70
C PHE A 13 21.93 -24.20 -17.89
N THR A 14 20.98 -24.57 -18.73
CA THR A 14 19.72 -23.85 -18.91
C THR A 14 18.62 -24.55 -18.14
N PHE A 15 17.99 -23.83 -17.21
CA PHE A 15 16.83 -24.30 -16.47
C PHE A 15 15.58 -23.64 -17.02
N THR A 16 14.57 -24.45 -17.36
CA THR A 16 13.26 -23.96 -17.76
C THR A 16 12.28 -24.25 -16.64
N LEU A 17 11.73 -23.18 -16.04
CA LEU A 17 10.66 -23.27 -15.05
C LEU A 17 9.31 -23.15 -15.76
N GLU A 18 8.61 -24.26 -15.91
CA GLU A 18 7.21 -24.25 -16.34
C GLU A 18 6.33 -23.81 -15.18
N GLY A 19 5.20 -23.11 -15.45
CA GLY A 19 4.33 -22.52 -14.45
C GLY A 19 3.73 -23.43 -13.38
N ASN A 20 3.90 -24.74 -13.53
CA ASN A 20 3.51 -25.74 -12.54
C ASN A 20 4.71 -26.47 -11.88
N PHE A 21 5.92 -26.00 -12.14
CA PHE A 21 7.15 -26.65 -11.63
C PHE A 21 7.21 -26.64 -10.10
N LEU A 22 6.87 -25.50 -9.49
CA LEU A 22 6.83 -25.38 -8.03
C LEU A 22 5.81 -26.34 -7.41
N GLN A 23 4.61 -26.45 -8.03
CA GLN A 23 3.58 -27.41 -7.61
C GLN A 23 4.06 -28.87 -7.78
N LYS A 24 4.78 -29.17 -8.85
CA LYS A 24 5.36 -30.51 -9.10
C LYS A 24 6.49 -30.81 -8.11
N ALA A 25 7.36 -29.83 -7.82
CA ALA A 25 8.42 -29.98 -6.85
C ALA A 25 7.87 -30.21 -5.43
N ILE A 26 6.90 -29.42 -5.00
CA ILE A 26 6.22 -29.56 -3.72
C ILE A 26 5.48 -30.91 -3.63
N LYS A 27 4.81 -31.34 -4.70
CA LYS A 27 4.13 -32.65 -4.76
C LYS A 27 5.11 -33.82 -4.70
N PHE A 28 6.28 -33.71 -5.34
CA PHE A 28 7.36 -34.69 -5.28
C PHE A 28 7.93 -34.80 -3.86
N LEU A 29 8.10 -33.67 -3.18
CA LEU A 29 8.65 -33.60 -1.84
C LEU A 29 7.71 -34.18 -0.77
N ARG A 30 6.38 -34.04 -0.95
CA ARG A 30 5.35 -34.56 -0.03
C ARG A 30 5.24 -36.09 0.02
N ASN A 31 5.67 -36.76 -1.02
CA ASN A 31 5.54 -38.21 -1.13
C ASN A 31 6.67 -39.02 -0.44
N LYS A 32 7.56 -38.34 0.29
CA LYS A 32 8.65 -39.00 1.02
C LYS A 32 8.60 -38.65 2.49
N ASP A 33 8.09 -39.57 3.28
CA ASP A 33 8.11 -39.51 4.74
C ASP A 33 9.55 -39.22 5.25
N ASN A 34 9.73 -38.18 6.09
CA ASN A 34 10.96 -37.76 6.79
C ASN A 34 11.87 -36.73 6.10
N LEU A 35 11.35 -35.70 5.44
CA LEU A 35 12.16 -34.72 4.73
C LEU A 35 11.79 -33.26 5.05
N GLU A 36 11.24 -32.96 6.22
CA GLU A 36 10.57 -31.70 6.49
C GLU A 36 11.50 -30.47 6.45
N GLU A 37 12.63 -30.47 7.13
CA GLU A 37 13.50 -29.29 7.25
C GLU A 37 14.30 -28.96 5.98
N LYS A 38 14.90 -29.95 5.36
CA LYS A 38 15.83 -29.77 4.24
C LYS A 38 15.18 -29.35 2.92
N TYR A 39 13.88 -29.56 2.78
CA TYR A 39 13.14 -29.23 1.56
C TYR A 39 12.39 -27.90 1.65
N GLU A 40 12.07 -27.44 2.84
CA GLU A 40 11.68 -26.06 3.08
C GLU A 40 12.83 -25.14 2.64
N ASP A 41 14.06 -25.42 3.03
CA ASP A 41 15.24 -24.67 2.60
C ASP A 41 15.41 -24.64 1.07
N ILE A 42 15.22 -25.76 0.38
CA ILE A 42 15.34 -25.81 -1.09
C ILE A 42 14.21 -25.03 -1.77
N ALA A 43 12.98 -25.19 -1.32
CA ALA A 43 11.84 -24.43 -1.88
C ALA A 43 12.01 -22.93 -1.63
N CYS A 44 12.48 -22.55 -0.46
CA CYS A 44 12.79 -21.20 -0.07
C CYS A 44 13.92 -20.59 -0.89
N ASP A 45 15.03 -21.32 -1.10
CA ASP A 45 16.15 -20.91 -1.94
C ASP A 45 15.73 -20.72 -3.41
N MET A 46 14.90 -21.62 -3.92
CA MET A 46 14.36 -21.49 -5.28
C MET A 46 13.44 -20.27 -5.43
N MET A 47 12.61 -19.98 -4.44
CA MET A 47 11.76 -18.78 -4.45
C MET A 47 12.59 -17.50 -4.32
N ALA A 48 13.57 -17.47 -3.43
CA ALA A 48 14.47 -16.33 -3.29
C ALA A 48 15.24 -16.04 -4.60
N LYS A 49 15.76 -17.08 -5.27
CA LYS A 49 16.42 -16.94 -6.58
C LYS A 49 15.46 -16.47 -7.68
N HIS A 50 14.22 -16.90 -7.62
CA HIS A 50 13.18 -16.46 -8.55
C HIS A 50 12.89 -14.96 -8.41
N TYR A 51 12.74 -14.47 -7.18
CA TYR A 51 12.53 -13.05 -6.92
C TYR A 51 13.77 -12.21 -7.24
N ALA A 52 14.96 -12.67 -6.90
CA ALA A 52 16.21 -11.98 -7.24
C ALA A 52 16.37 -11.80 -8.76
N PHE A 53 15.96 -12.79 -9.56
CA PHE A 53 15.96 -12.68 -11.02
C PHE A 53 15.01 -11.59 -11.54
N TYR A 54 13.81 -11.46 -10.95
CA TYR A 54 12.88 -10.38 -11.30
C TYR A 54 13.40 -9.00 -10.92
N GLU A 55 14.09 -8.92 -9.80
CA GLU A 55 14.68 -7.66 -9.36
C GLU A 55 15.82 -7.21 -10.29
N GLU A 56 16.65 -8.13 -10.78
CA GLU A 56 17.67 -7.79 -11.78
C GLU A 56 17.07 -7.30 -13.10
N LEU A 57 15.92 -7.80 -13.50
CA LEU A 57 15.21 -7.32 -14.70
C LEU A 57 14.57 -5.93 -14.49
N SER A 58 14.23 -5.58 -13.27
CA SER A 58 13.65 -4.27 -12.92
C SER A 58 14.71 -3.19 -12.66
N LYS A 59 15.99 -3.56 -12.50
CA LYS A 59 17.11 -2.64 -12.20
C LYS A 59 17.63 -1.85 -13.41
N VAL A 60 16.92 -1.81 -14.52
CA VAL A 60 17.32 -0.93 -15.62
C VAL A 60 16.87 0.49 -15.32
N GLY A 61 17.63 1.20 -14.46
CA GLY A 61 17.67 2.63 -14.56
C GLY A 61 17.56 3.53 -13.33
N ILE A 62 17.29 3.08 -12.10
CA ILE A 62 17.29 3.99 -10.95
C ILE A 62 18.01 3.35 -9.78
N VAL A 63 19.21 3.84 -9.47
CA VAL A 63 19.89 3.57 -8.21
C VAL A 63 19.24 4.44 -7.15
N LYS A 64 18.28 3.90 -6.38
CA LYS A 64 17.91 4.51 -5.09
C LYS A 64 19.08 4.26 -4.13
N GLU A 65 19.56 5.30 -3.45
CA GLU A 65 20.45 5.13 -2.30
C GLU A 65 19.72 4.25 -1.27
N GLU A 66 20.26 3.09 -0.98
CA GLU A 66 19.69 2.19 0.02
C GLU A 66 20.10 2.66 1.42
N GLU A 67 19.12 2.81 2.30
CA GLU A 67 19.32 3.19 3.70
C GLU A 67 19.42 1.96 4.61
N TYR A 68 20.12 2.10 5.74
CA TYR A 68 20.15 1.05 6.76
C TYR A 68 18.81 1.01 7.50
N VAL A 69 18.26 -0.19 7.65
CA VAL A 69 16.97 -0.43 8.31
C VAL A 69 17.14 -0.43 9.82
N THR A 70 16.22 0.22 10.50
CA THR A 70 16.19 0.28 11.96
C THR A 70 14.95 -0.39 12.52
N ARG A 71 14.96 -0.65 13.82
CA ARG A 71 13.75 -1.05 14.57
C ARG A 71 12.59 -0.13 14.24
N GLU A 72 11.39 -0.68 14.17
CA GLU A 72 10.13 -0.02 13.79
C GLU A 72 10.04 0.39 12.32
N ALA A 73 10.98 -0.03 11.47
CA ALA A 73 10.80 0.09 10.04
C ALA A 73 9.50 -0.61 9.61
N VAL A 74 8.79 0.00 8.70
CA VAL A 74 7.54 -0.55 8.17
C VAL A 74 7.85 -1.53 7.06
N ILE A 75 7.30 -2.73 7.16
CA ILE A 75 7.45 -3.79 6.17
C ILE A 75 6.09 -4.19 5.62
N TYR A 76 6.08 -4.58 4.37
CA TYR A 76 4.90 -4.94 3.59
C TYR A 76 5.08 -6.32 2.96
N CYS A 77 4.01 -7.12 2.97
CA CYS A 77 3.93 -8.37 2.21
C CYS A 77 2.93 -8.20 1.06
N ASP A 78 3.32 -8.49 -0.17
CA ASP A 78 2.47 -8.38 -1.37
C ASP A 78 1.22 -9.29 -1.34
N LYS A 79 1.18 -10.27 -0.44
CA LYS A 79 0.03 -11.14 -0.18
C LYS A 79 -0.69 -10.81 1.13
N GLY A 80 -0.15 -9.91 1.93
CA GLY A 80 -0.74 -9.48 3.19
C GLY A 80 -1.84 -8.45 3.02
N SER A 81 -2.70 -8.29 4.02
CA SER A 81 -3.75 -7.26 4.04
C SER A 81 -3.36 -6.02 4.82
N LYS A 82 -2.23 -6.04 5.53
CA LYS A 82 -1.72 -4.89 6.30
C LYS A 82 -0.21 -4.86 6.36
N ASP A 83 0.34 -3.67 6.56
CA ASP A 83 1.74 -3.46 6.86
C ASP A 83 2.01 -3.69 8.33
N VAL A 84 3.25 -4.03 8.70
CA VAL A 84 3.64 -4.25 10.08
C VAL A 84 5.00 -3.61 10.36
N LYS A 85 5.26 -3.31 11.61
CA LYS A 85 6.57 -2.82 12.04
C LYS A 85 7.51 -3.98 12.28
N LEU A 86 8.72 -3.85 11.75
CA LEU A 86 9.83 -4.73 12.06
C LEU A 86 10.32 -4.45 13.48
N ASP A 87 10.43 -5.46 14.32
CA ASP A 87 10.87 -5.30 15.70
C ASP A 87 12.29 -5.85 15.88
N ALA A 88 13.12 -5.15 16.64
CA ALA A 88 14.38 -5.65 17.13
C ALA A 88 14.13 -6.38 18.45
N TYR A 89 14.04 -7.70 18.39
CA TYR A 89 13.89 -8.51 19.62
C TYR A 89 15.17 -8.44 20.47
N GLU A 90 16.32 -8.42 19.83
CA GLU A 90 17.62 -8.18 20.44
C GLU A 90 18.21 -6.88 19.89
N ASP A 91 18.80 -6.07 20.78
CA ASP A 91 19.55 -4.88 20.40
C ASP A 91 20.98 -5.29 20.10
N HIS A 92 21.42 -5.15 18.87
CA HIS A 92 22.79 -5.49 18.44
C HIS A 92 23.85 -4.47 18.90
N GLY A 93 23.48 -3.50 19.74
CA GLY A 93 24.39 -2.51 20.32
C GLY A 93 24.81 -1.38 19.37
N ILE A 94 24.22 -1.31 18.18
CA ILE A 94 24.48 -0.25 17.19
C ILE A 94 23.19 0.52 16.93
N LEU A 95 23.24 1.82 17.21
CA LEU A 95 22.13 2.75 16.94
C LEU A 95 22.39 3.51 15.63
N ALA A 96 21.37 3.64 14.84
CA ALA A 96 21.38 4.53 13.68
C ALA A 96 21.24 6.01 14.12
N ALA A 97 21.34 6.92 13.16
CA ALA A 97 21.20 8.35 13.42
C ALA A 97 19.85 8.74 14.03
N ASN A 98 18.79 7.96 13.79
CA ASN A 98 17.46 8.14 14.39
C ASN A 98 17.36 7.64 15.85
N GLY A 99 18.47 7.19 16.46
CA GLY A 99 18.50 6.69 17.82
C GLY A 99 17.90 5.29 18.01
N LYS A 100 17.51 4.62 16.93
CA LYS A 100 16.94 3.25 16.98
C LYS A 100 18.00 2.21 16.63
N PRO A 101 17.90 0.99 17.19
CA PRO A 101 18.80 -0.11 16.84
C PRO A 101 18.78 -0.42 15.36
N LEU A 102 19.97 -0.65 14.77
CA LEU A 102 20.07 -1.21 13.44
C LEU A 102 19.58 -2.65 13.42
N MET A 103 18.93 -3.01 12.34
CA MET A 103 18.51 -4.38 12.05
C MET A 103 19.57 -5.10 11.23
N THR A 104 19.62 -6.40 11.35
CA THR A 104 20.51 -7.27 10.57
C THR A 104 19.72 -8.17 9.64
N CYS A 105 20.40 -8.83 8.72
CA CYS A 105 19.77 -9.80 7.82
C CYS A 105 19.24 -11.04 8.55
N SER A 106 19.63 -11.28 9.81
CA SER A 106 19.13 -12.36 10.66
C SER A 106 17.84 -12.00 11.42
N ASP A 107 17.48 -10.71 11.48
CA ASP A 107 16.25 -10.25 12.15
C ASP A 107 14.98 -10.58 11.34
N CYS A 108 14.70 -11.87 11.22
CA CYS A 108 13.60 -12.39 10.43
C CYS A 108 12.77 -13.47 11.14
N GLU A 109 12.91 -13.63 12.46
CA GLU A 109 12.16 -14.62 13.22
C GLU A 109 10.69 -14.20 13.38
N VAL A 110 9.77 -15.08 12.99
CA VAL A 110 8.33 -14.85 13.09
C VAL A 110 7.90 -14.79 14.55
N ASN A 111 7.04 -13.85 14.89
CA ASN A 111 6.59 -13.50 16.25
C ASN A 111 7.66 -12.91 17.19
N LYS A 112 8.83 -12.59 16.64
CA LYS A 112 9.86 -11.80 17.33
C LYS A 112 10.18 -10.52 16.55
N ASN A 113 10.67 -10.69 15.32
CA ASN A 113 10.99 -9.57 14.44
C ASN A 113 9.83 -9.24 13.50
N ILE A 114 9.14 -10.28 13.00
CA ILE A 114 8.11 -10.15 11.98
C ILE A 114 6.79 -10.73 12.49
N TYR A 115 5.74 -9.92 12.46
CA TYR A 115 4.41 -10.29 12.91
C TYR A 115 3.47 -10.56 11.72
N SER A 116 2.24 -10.97 12.02
CA SER A 116 1.21 -11.27 11.04
C SER A 116 0.85 -10.06 10.17
N PHE A 117 0.83 -10.22 8.86
CA PHE A 117 0.36 -9.23 7.88
C PHE A 117 -1.18 -9.25 7.69
N GLY A 118 -1.94 -9.61 8.72
CA GLY A 118 -3.41 -9.68 8.68
C GLY A 118 -3.92 -10.94 8.01
N THR A 119 -4.59 -10.83 6.87
CA THR A 119 -5.00 -11.95 6.04
C THR A 119 -4.07 -12.15 4.85
N CYS A 120 -3.95 -13.38 4.38
CA CYS A 120 -3.08 -13.75 3.27
C CYS A 120 -3.91 -14.00 1.99
N LYS A 121 -3.58 -13.28 0.91
CA LYS A 121 -4.16 -13.44 -0.43
C LYS A 121 -3.44 -14.53 -1.26
N CYS A 122 -2.81 -15.53 -0.63
CA CYS A 122 -2.03 -16.55 -1.34
C CYS A 122 -2.87 -17.44 -2.26
N GLY A 123 -4.19 -17.35 -2.17
CA GLY A 123 -5.13 -18.00 -3.08
C GLY A 123 -5.06 -19.53 -3.09
N ASP A 124 -5.81 -20.15 -4.00
CA ASP A 124 -5.91 -21.61 -4.15
C ASP A 124 -4.65 -22.28 -4.75
N ILE A 125 -3.62 -21.50 -5.11
CA ILE A 125 -2.39 -22.03 -5.74
C ILE A 125 -1.74 -23.12 -4.88
N TYR A 126 -1.93 -23.07 -3.56
CA TYR A 126 -1.33 -24.01 -2.60
C TYR A 126 -2.33 -24.93 -1.89
N SER A 127 -3.62 -24.81 -2.17
CA SER A 127 -4.68 -25.49 -1.39
C SER A 127 -4.55 -27.01 -1.33
N GLU A 128 -4.01 -27.65 -2.36
CA GLU A 128 -3.83 -29.10 -2.41
C GLU A 128 -2.40 -29.56 -2.12
N SER A 129 -1.41 -28.70 -2.38
CA SER A 129 0.01 -29.07 -2.34
C SER A 129 0.73 -28.65 -1.07
N LEU A 130 0.38 -27.50 -0.52
CA LEU A 130 0.91 -26.98 0.73
C LEU A 130 -0.24 -26.31 1.48
N PRO A 131 -0.91 -27.00 2.43
CA PRO A 131 -2.00 -26.41 3.19
C PRO A 131 -1.46 -25.23 4.00
N HIS A 132 -2.19 -24.11 3.92
CA HIS A 132 -1.88 -22.95 4.76
C HIS A 132 -2.01 -23.38 6.24
N PRO A 133 -1.12 -22.95 7.16
CA PRO A 133 -1.15 -23.38 8.55
C PRO A 133 -2.34 -22.81 9.35
N SER A 134 -3.03 -21.82 8.82
CA SER A 134 -4.22 -21.25 9.42
C SER A 134 -5.50 -21.76 8.77
N GLU A 135 -6.62 -21.57 9.45
CA GLU A 135 -7.93 -21.92 8.91
C GLU A 135 -8.25 -21.09 7.66
N LYS A 136 -8.87 -21.76 6.70
CA LYS A 136 -9.41 -21.17 5.50
C LYS A 136 -10.64 -20.36 5.86
N GLY A 137 -10.66 -19.08 5.50
CA GLY A 137 -11.86 -18.25 5.62
C GLY A 137 -12.95 -18.68 4.63
N GLU A 138 -14.14 -18.19 4.82
CA GLU A 138 -15.20 -18.33 3.82
C GLU A 138 -14.81 -17.55 2.55
N PRO A 139 -15.16 -18.06 1.35
CA PRO A 139 -14.93 -17.32 0.13
C PRO A 139 -15.64 -15.95 0.16
N ASP A 140 -14.98 -14.92 -0.31
CA ASP A 140 -15.63 -13.64 -0.57
C ASP A 140 -16.66 -13.77 -1.72
N GLU A 141 -17.42 -12.71 -1.99
CA GLU A 141 -18.43 -12.71 -3.05
C GLU A 141 -17.87 -12.93 -4.47
N HIS A 142 -16.55 -12.79 -4.64
CA HIS A 142 -15.81 -13.10 -5.87
C HIS A 142 -15.23 -14.50 -5.87
N GLY A 143 -15.49 -15.30 -4.81
CA GLY A 143 -14.97 -16.64 -4.65
C GLY A 143 -13.52 -16.73 -4.19
N ASN A 144 -12.89 -15.60 -3.82
CA ASN A 144 -11.54 -15.60 -3.29
C ASN A 144 -11.54 -16.06 -1.83
N VAL A 145 -10.64 -16.94 -1.50
CA VAL A 145 -10.45 -17.45 -0.16
C VAL A 145 -9.24 -16.80 0.46
N ARG A 146 -9.42 -16.25 1.65
CA ARG A 146 -8.34 -15.66 2.43
C ARG A 146 -8.04 -16.53 3.65
N TYR A 147 -6.80 -16.51 4.07
CA TYR A 147 -6.31 -17.19 5.26
C TYR A 147 -5.82 -16.16 6.27
N LYS A 148 -5.95 -16.42 7.55
CA LYS A 148 -5.23 -15.64 8.55
C LYS A 148 -3.73 -15.73 8.23
N CYS A 149 -3.05 -14.62 8.12
CA CYS A 149 -1.63 -14.61 7.79
C CYS A 149 -0.82 -15.21 8.95
N MET A 150 -0.14 -16.32 8.67
CA MET A 150 0.88 -16.91 9.52
C MET A 150 2.12 -17.08 8.63
N PRO A 151 3.02 -16.08 8.60
CA PRO A 151 4.15 -16.12 7.68
C PRO A 151 5.07 -17.30 8.02
N VAL A 152 5.53 -17.99 6.97
CA VAL A 152 6.59 -19.00 7.05
C VAL A 152 7.70 -18.52 6.14
N LEU A 153 8.77 -18.00 6.73
CA LEU A 153 9.81 -17.29 6.01
C LEU A 153 10.87 -18.23 5.44
N CYS A 154 11.40 -17.87 4.30
CA CYS A 154 12.39 -18.64 3.55
C CYS A 154 13.81 -18.16 3.85
N GLY A 155 14.26 -18.36 5.09
CA GLY A 155 15.59 -17.95 5.54
C GLY A 155 15.69 -16.46 5.84
N ASN A 156 16.91 -15.93 5.82
CA ASN A 156 17.24 -14.55 6.17
C ASN A 156 16.85 -13.56 5.07
N TRP A 157 16.84 -12.27 5.42
CA TRP A 157 16.70 -11.20 4.45
C TRP A 157 17.73 -11.35 3.32
N LYS A 158 17.31 -11.10 2.11
CA LYS A 158 18.14 -11.12 0.90
C LYS A 158 18.36 -9.70 0.43
N GLN A 159 19.62 -9.35 0.18
CA GLN A 159 20.05 -8.05 -0.33
C GLN A 159 21.33 -8.22 -1.14
N ASP A 160 21.73 -7.20 -1.88
CA ASP A 160 23.07 -7.14 -2.44
C ASP A 160 24.08 -7.00 -1.30
N THR A 161 25.30 -7.47 -1.50
CA THR A 161 26.35 -7.49 -0.46
C THR A 161 26.52 -6.10 0.16
N GLY A 162 26.29 -6.01 1.46
CA GLY A 162 26.48 -4.79 2.26
C GLY A 162 27.94 -4.57 2.62
N ASP A 163 28.23 -3.37 3.06
CA ASP A 163 29.56 -2.94 3.53
C ASP A 163 29.64 -2.80 5.06
N LEU A 164 28.50 -2.92 5.76
CA LEU A 164 28.41 -2.90 7.20
C LEU A 164 27.99 -4.26 7.75
N PHE A 165 28.82 -4.79 8.66
CA PHE A 165 28.58 -6.03 9.38
C PHE A 165 28.49 -5.77 10.87
N ILE A 166 27.51 -6.39 11.50
CA ILE A 166 27.23 -6.27 12.94
C ILE A 166 27.57 -7.59 13.61
N SER A 167 28.24 -7.54 14.76
CA SER A 167 28.57 -8.73 15.53
C SER A 167 27.35 -9.28 16.26
N GLU A 168 27.03 -10.54 15.99
CA GLU A 168 26.02 -11.31 16.73
C GLU A 168 26.70 -12.50 17.40
N GLY A 169 27.16 -12.28 18.64
CA GLY A 169 27.96 -13.27 19.35
C GLY A 169 29.32 -13.50 18.71
N GLU A 170 29.54 -14.70 18.15
CA GLU A 170 30.78 -15.06 17.45
C GLU A 170 30.70 -14.83 15.94
N GLU A 171 29.53 -14.51 15.38
CA GLU A 171 29.29 -14.32 13.96
C GLU A 171 29.19 -12.83 13.60
N PHE A 172 29.44 -12.52 12.34
CA PHE A 172 29.22 -11.20 11.76
C PHE A 172 28.12 -11.30 10.72
N VAL A 173 27.04 -10.53 10.92
CA VAL A 173 25.87 -10.51 10.04
C VAL A 173 25.76 -9.16 9.36
N GLU A 174 25.38 -9.14 8.09
CA GLU A 174 25.20 -7.90 7.34
C GLU A 174 24.07 -7.06 7.97
N ALA A 175 24.31 -5.76 8.10
CA ALA A 175 23.28 -4.80 8.46
C ALA A 175 22.21 -4.75 7.36
N LEU A 176 20.94 -4.75 7.75
CA LEU A 176 19.81 -4.77 6.83
C LEU A 176 19.68 -3.43 6.10
N ARG A 177 19.44 -3.46 4.78
CA ARG A 177 19.23 -2.28 3.94
C ARG A 177 17.80 -2.24 3.39
N SER A 178 17.33 -1.05 3.01
CA SER A 178 15.95 -0.81 2.55
C SER A 178 15.58 -1.57 1.27
N GLY A 179 16.55 -1.91 0.43
CA GLY A 179 16.34 -2.73 -0.77
C GLY A 179 16.21 -4.24 -0.48
N ALA A 180 16.39 -4.66 0.77
CA ALA A 180 16.29 -6.06 1.13
C ALA A 180 14.87 -6.61 1.02
N PHE A 181 14.77 -7.91 0.80
CA PHE A 181 13.48 -8.61 0.79
C PHE A 181 13.54 -9.95 1.48
N LEU A 182 12.38 -10.40 1.97
CA LEU A 182 12.14 -11.78 2.41
C LEU A 182 11.11 -12.44 1.52
N THR A 183 11.13 -13.76 1.51
CA THR A 183 10.08 -14.54 0.85
C THR A 183 9.36 -15.42 1.85
N CYS A 184 8.06 -15.58 1.64
CA CYS A 184 7.24 -16.50 2.39
C CYS A 184 6.93 -17.74 1.53
N ILE A 185 6.88 -18.91 2.13
CA ILE A 185 6.59 -20.18 1.42
C ILE A 185 5.24 -20.14 0.69
N TYR A 186 4.32 -19.27 1.13
CA TYR A 186 3.02 -19.03 0.49
C TYR A 186 3.09 -18.05 -0.68
N GLY A 187 4.27 -17.75 -1.19
CA GLY A 187 4.48 -16.91 -2.38
C GLY A 187 4.47 -15.41 -2.11
N GLY A 188 4.46 -14.99 -0.85
CA GLY A 188 4.54 -13.58 -0.49
C GLY A 188 5.98 -13.06 -0.57
N LYS A 189 6.18 -11.88 -1.15
CA LYS A 189 7.40 -11.08 -1.05
C LYS A 189 7.20 -10.02 0.04
N ILE A 190 8.15 -9.95 0.97
CA ILE A 190 8.15 -8.98 2.06
C ILE A 190 9.26 -7.97 1.81
N THR A 191 8.94 -6.69 1.81
CA THR A 191 9.88 -5.60 1.54
C THR A 191 9.78 -4.52 2.61
N VAL A 192 10.84 -3.73 2.75
CA VAL A 192 10.84 -2.54 3.59
C VAL A 192 10.24 -1.39 2.80
N ILE A 193 9.24 -0.71 3.37
CA ILE A 193 8.54 0.40 2.72
C ILE A 193 8.68 1.73 3.48
N GLY A 194 9.25 1.70 4.68
CA GLY A 194 9.52 2.92 5.45
C GLY A 194 10.48 2.67 6.59
N ILE A 195 11.39 3.61 6.82
CA ILE A 195 12.34 3.61 7.93
C ILE A 195 11.98 4.76 8.87
N PRO A 196 11.89 4.55 10.21
CA PRO A 196 11.56 5.61 11.14
C PRO A 196 12.61 6.71 11.16
N GLU A 197 12.17 7.94 11.19
CA GLU A 197 13.03 9.10 11.35
C GLU A 197 13.46 9.29 12.82
N ARG A 198 14.46 10.13 13.04
CA ARG A 198 14.97 10.44 14.39
C ARG A 198 13.96 11.26 15.19
N ASP A 199 13.64 10.82 16.42
CA ASP A 199 12.83 11.61 17.35
C ASP A 199 13.51 12.94 17.64
N GLY A 200 12.95 14.05 17.14
CA GLY A 200 13.38 15.42 17.49
C GLY A 200 14.32 16.13 16.49
N GLU A 201 14.86 15.48 15.48
CA GLU A 201 15.39 16.20 14.32
C GLU A 201 14.24 16.43 13.33
N LYS A 202 13.91 17.72 13.13
CA LYS A 202 13.33 18.12 11.85
C LYS A 202 14.37 17.72 10.82
N ASP A 203 14.12 16.63 10.08
CA ASP A 203 14.92 16.29 8.92
C ASP A 203 15.06 17.56 8.06
N SER A 204 16.27 17.85 7.63
CA SER A 204 16.51 18.85 6.60
C SER A 204 16.02 18.38 5.22
N ARG A 205 15.40 17.18 5.12
CA ARG A 205 14.61 16.80 3.97
C ARG A 205 13.37 17.68 3.96
N LYS A 206 13.24 18.46 2.92
CA LYS A 206 12.03 19.17 2.54
C LYS A 206 10.85 18.19 2.71
N ASP A 207 9.81 18.57 3.44
CA ASP A 207 8.54 17.86 3.39
C ASP A 207 8.25 17.47 1.94
N LEU A 208 7.77 16.26 1.68
CA LEU A 208 7.43 15.81 0.32
C LEU A 208 6.50 16.82 -0.37
N VAL A 209 5.60 17.40 0.42
CA VAL A 209 4.68 18.47 0.04
C VAL A 209 4.70 19.52 1.14
N SER A 210 4.97 20.77 0.81
CA SER A 210 4.90 21.90 1.74
C SER A 210 3.49 22.48 1.79
N LEU A 211 3.22 23.32 2.79
CA LEU A 211 1.97 24.08 2.84
C LEU A 211 1.88 25.06 1.67
N ASP A 212 3.00 25.68 1.28
CA ASP A 212 3.06 26.60 0.14
C ASP A 212 2.72 25.88 -1.17
N ASP A 213 3.19 24.61 -1.36
CA ASP A 213 2.84 23.81 -2.54
C ASP A 213 1.33 23.54 -2.62
N LEU A 214 0.67 23.27 -1.47
CA LEU A 214 -0.78 23.07 -1.42
C LEU A 214 -1.54 24.38 -1.65
N ASP A 215 -1.03 25.50 -1.17
CA ASP A 215 -1.62 26.83 -1.37
C ASP A 215 -1.54 27.25 -2.84
N ASP A 216 -0.39 27.06 -3.46
CA ASP A 216 -0.18 27.35 -4.88
C ASP A 216 -1.05 26.44 -5.76
N PHE A 217 -1.28 25.19 -5.35
CA PHE A 217 -2.20 24.27 -6.01
C PHE A 217 -3.67 24.61 -5.78
N GLY A 218 -3.96 25.45 -4.79
CA GLY A 218 -5.32 25.80 -4.40
C GLY A 218 -6.02 24.72 -3.58
N PHE A 219 -5.28 23.87 -2.89
CA PHE A 219 -5.82 22.86 -2.00
C PHE A 219 -6.15 23.47 -0.63
N PHE A 220 -7.20 22.99 0.04
CA PHE A 220 -7.67 23.49 1.34
C PHE A 220 -8.08 24.97 1.36
N ILE A 221 -8.40 25.58 0.24
CA ILE A 221 -8.88 26.98 0.22
C ILE A 221 -10.11 27.13 1.12
N GLY A 222 -10.06 28.10 2.03
CA GLY A 222 -11.16 28.43 2.94
C GLY A 222 -11.14 27.69 4.28
N THR A 223 -10.11 26.87 4.55
CA THR A 223 -9.86 26.30 5.89
C THR A 223 -8.95 27.23 6.71
N ASP A 224 -8.99 27.10 8.04
CA ASP A 224 -8.07 27.85 8.90
C ASP A 224 -6.64 27.27 8.85
N ASP A 225 -5.68 28.08 9.31
CA ASP A 225 -4.25 27.73 9.24
C ASP A 225 -3.89 26.52 10.10
N GLU A 226 -4.57 26.29 11.21
CA GLU A 226 -4.33 25.13 12.08
C GLU A 226 -4.72 23.84 11.36
N MET A 227 -5.89 23.83 10.74
CA MET A 227 -6.40 22.69 9.97
C MET A 227 -5.55 22.41 8.73
N ARG A 228 -5.09 23.45 8.04
CA ARG A 228 -4.18 23.33 6.87
C ARG A 228 -2.83 22.73 7.25
N ASN A 229 -2.23 23.23 8.33
CA ASN A 229 -0.96 22.71 8.86
C ASN A 229 -1.11 21.25 9.33
N ALA A 230 -2.20 20.91 9.99
CA ALA A 230 -2.48 19.52 10.36
C ALA A 230 -2.68 18.63 9.13
N GLY A 231 -3.37 19.14 8.11
CA GLY A 231 -3.64 18.45 6.85
C GLY A 231 -2.38 18.11 6.06
N VAL A 232 -1.46 19.07 5.88
CA VAL A 232 -0.21 18.84 5.15
C VAL A 232 0.71 17.87 5.90
N LYS A 233 0.77 18.00 7.23
CA LYS A 233 1.56 17.09 8.08
C LYS A 233 1.05 15.66 7.97
N LYS A 234 -0.27 15.48 7.97
CA LYS A 234 -0.93 14.19 7.81
C LYS A 234 -0.68 13.63 6.40
N LEU A 235 -0.79 14.47 5.35
CA LEU A 235 -0.48 14.09 3.98
C LEU A 235 0.94 13.53 3.87
N ASN A 236 1.95 14.25 4.34
CA ASN A 236 3.35 13.81 4.28
C ASN A 236 3.57 12.47 5.00
N SER A 237 2.95 12.31 6.19
CA SER A 237 2.99 11.05 6.93
C SER A 237 2.40 9.89 6.14
N VAL A 238 1.28 10.13 5.46
CA VAL A 238 0.59 9.11 4.66
C VAL A 238 1.36 8.81 3.37
N LEU A 239 1.82 9.83 2.64
CA LEU A 239 2.63 9.64 1.42
C LEU A 239 3.85 8.76 1.71
N THR A 240 4.57 9.07 2.79
CA THR A 240 5.73 8.28 3.23
C THR A 240 5.33 6.85 3.62
N ALA A 241 4.27 6.69 4.41
CA ALA A 241 3.82 5.37 4.90
C ALA A 241 3.35 4.44 3.78
N TYR A 242 2.84 5.01 2.69
CA TYR A 242 2.31 4.25 1.55
C TYR A 242 3.27 4.20 0.36
N GLY A 243 4.48 4.76 0.49
CA GLY A 243 5.50 4.72 -0.56
C GLY A 243 5.16 5.53 -1.81
N ILE A 244 4.41 6.63 -1.65
CA ILE A 244 4.12 7.62 -2.70
C ILE A 244 5.14 8.75 -2.51
N THR A 245 6.33 8.64 -3.09
CA THR A 245 7.48 9.46 -2.65
C THR A 245 8.23 10.19 -3.76
N THR A 246 8.06 9.81 -5.01
CA THR A 246 8.63 10.58 -6.14
C THR A 246 7.73 11.75 -6.52
N ASP A 247 8.30 12.78 -7.11
CA ASP A 247 7.54 13.96 -7.54
C ASP A 247 6.43 13.59 -8.53
N GLU A 248 6.66 12.59 -9.39
CA GLU A 248 5.67 12.03 -10.31
C GLU A 248 4.54 11.32 -9.57
N GLU A 249 4.86 10.41 -8.64
CA GLU A 249 3.86 9.69 -7.86
C GLU A 249 2.97 10.65 -7.06
N ILE A 250 3.59 11.64 -6.40
CA ILE A 250 2.89 12.65 -5.63
C ILE A 250 2.00 13.51 -6.54
N ALA A 251 2.50 13.95 -7.70
CA ALA A 251 1.71 14.75 -8.63
C ALA A 251 0.51 13.98 -9.19
N PHE A 252 0.71 12.72 -9.57
CA PHE A 252 -0.38 11.86 -10.03
C PHE A 252 -1.42 11.63 -8.93
N PHE A 253 -0.99 11.28 -7.72
CA PHE A 253 -1.89 11.10 -6.57
C PHE A 253 -2.68 12.38 -6.28
N MET A 254 -2.01 13.51 -6.16
CA MET A 254 -2.65 14.79 -5.84
C MET A 254 -3.57 15.29 -6.95
N GLY A 255 -3.23 15.06 -8.22
CA GLY A 255 -4.09 15.40 -9.35
C GLY A 255 -5.41 14.61 -9.33
N GLN A 256 -5.37 13.32 -9.00
CA GLN A 256 -6.59 12.52 -8.83
C GLN A 256 -7.40 12.96 -7.61
N VAL A 257 -6.73 13.13 -6.48
CA VAL A 257 -7.35 13.62 -5.24
C VAL A 257 -7.98 15.00 -5.42
N ALA A 258 -7.31 15.92 -6.12
CA ALA A 258 -7.87 17.24 -6.40
C ALA A 258 -9.18 17.16 -7.18
N LYS A 259 -9.26 16.28 -8.17
CA LYS A 259 -10.49 16.06 -8.95
C LYS A 259 -11.61 15.49 -8.09
N GLU A 260 -11.34 14.40 -7.37
CA GLU A 260 -12.35 13.69 -6.57
C GLU A 260 -12.88 14.54 -5.42
N SER A 261 -11.99 15.23 -4.69
CA SER A 261 -12.33 16.02 -3.52
C SER A 261 -12.60 17.50 -3.80
N ARG A 262 -12.50 17.95 -5.05
CA ARG A 262 -12.52 19.37 -5.42
C ARG A 262 -11.50 20.19 -4.63
N PHE A 263 -10.24 19.82 -4.76
CA PHE A 263 -9.11 20.43 -4.06
C PHE A 263 -9.25 20.40 -2.53
N GLY A 264 -9.70 19.27 -2.00
CA GLY A 264 -9.86 19.05 -0.56
C GLY A 264 -11.12 19.66 0.03
N ALA A 265 -11.92 20.35 -0.77
CA ALA A 265 -13.17 20.97 -0.32
C ALA A 265 -14.29 19.95 -0.02
N ARG A 266 -14.16 18.72 -0.47
CA ARG A 266 -15.20 17.69 -0.34
C ARG A 266 -14.58 16.33 -0.05
N THR A 267 -14.65 15.92 1.18
CA THR A 267 -14.28 14.58 1.63
C THR A 267 -15.49 13.66 1.79
N LEU A 268 -16.67 14.11 1.38
CA LEU A 268 -17.90 13.32 1.36
C LEU A 268 -18.62 13.49 0.03
N GLU A 269 -19.19 12.40 -0.45
CA GLU A 269 -20.11 12.41 -1.57
C GLU A 269 -21.31 13.31 -1.26
N THR A 270 -21.62 14.19 -2.19
CA THR A 270 -22.68 15.21 -2.03
C THR A 270 -24.01 14.73 -2.57
N PHE A 271 -25.08 15.25 -1.99
CA PHE A 271 -26.42 15.08 -2.51
C PHE A 271 -27.15 16.43 -2.57
N ASN A 272 -28.18 16.50 -3.41
CA ASN A 272 -29.07 17.67 -3.49
C ASN A 272 -30.44 17.24 -2.99
N GLY A 273 -30.81 17.62 -1.76
CA GLY A 273 -32.07 17.29 -1.15
C GLY A 273 -32.09 17.51 0.36
N ASP A 274 -33.23 17.21 1.00
CA ASP A 274 -33.44 17.47 2.43
C ASP A 274 -33.13 16.25 3.32
N ASP A 275 -32.94 15.06 2.72
CA ASP A 275 -32.75 13.79 3.45
C ASP A 275 -31.63 12.97 2.85
N PRO A 276 -30.36 13.20 3.31
CA PRO A 276 -29.20 12.46 2.82
C PRO A 276 -29.25 10.98 3.13
N GLU A 277 -29.73 10.60 4.30
CA GLU A 277 -29.85 9.20 4.71
C GLU A 277 -30.76 8.42 3.74
N LYS A 278 -31.94 8.96 3.49
CA LYS A 278 -32.85 8.34 2.52
C LYS A 278 -32.26 8.27 1.12
N TYR A 279 -31.64 9.37 0.66
CA TYR A 279 -31.05 9.44 -0.67
C TYR A 279 -29.98 8.36 -0.91
N PHE A 280 -29.01 8.27 -0.01
CA PHE A 280 -27.92 7.31 -0.15
C PHE A 280 -28.38 5.87 0.08
N ASN A 281 -29.35 5.65 0.97
CA ASN A 281 -29.92 4.33 1.16
C ASN A 281 -30.74 3.87 -0.05
N ASP A 282 -31.52 4.74 -0.68
CA ASP A 282 -32.22 4.43 -1.93
C ASP A 282 -31.23 4.12 -3.08
N MET A 283 -30.10 4.81 -3.10
CA MET A 283 -29.09 4.67 -4.15
C MET A 283 -28.20 3.43 -3.98
N TYR A 284 -27.72 3.15 -2.77
CA TYR A 284 -26.64 2.21 -2.55
C TYR A 284 -26.97 1.00 -1.67
N SER A 285 -27.98 1.03 -0.77
CA SER A 285 -28.18 -0.03 0.24
C SER A 285 -28.24 -1.44 -0.35
N ASN A 286 -28.82 -1.58 -1.55
CA ASN A 286 -28.97 -2.88 -2.20
C ASN A 286 -27.95 -3.16 -3.31
N LYS A 287 -26.88 -2.39 -3.39
CA LYS A 287 -25.79 -2.56 -4.37
C LYS A 287 -24.86 -3.66 -3.91
N LYS A 288 -25.10 -4.89 -4.39
CA LYS A 288 -24.31 -6.06 -4.05
C LYS A 288 -22.89 -6.01 -4.59
N ASP A 289 -22.70 -5.34 -5.72
CA ASP A 289 -21.41 -5.05 -6.32
C ASP A 289 -20.51 -4.17 -5.43
N LEU A 290 -21.10 -3.45 -4.47
CA LEU A 290 -20.41 -2.69 -3.43
C LEU A 290 -20.31 -3.46 -2.09
N GLY A 291 -20.72 -4.73 -2.02
CA GLY A 291 -20.79 -5.52 -0.80
C GLY A 291 -21.91 -5.08 0.17
N ASN A 292 -22.81 -4.18 -0.24
CA ASN A 292 -23.89 -3.69 0.62
C ASN A 292 -24.98 -4.74 0.83
N ARG A 293 -25.47 -4.82 2.08
CA ARG A 293 -26.36 -5.90 2.55
C ARG A 293 -27.81 -5.41 2.81
N GLY A 294 -28.09 -4.17 2.49
CA GLY A 294 -29.38 -3.51 2.75
C GLY A 294 -29.37 -2.64 4.01
N GLY A 295 -30.55 -2.25 4.50
CA GLY A 295 -30.67 -1.39 5.68
C GLY A 295 -30.05 -0.01 5.46
N ASN A 296 -29.15 0.38 6.34
CA ASN A 296 -28.46 1.69 6.32
C ASN A 296 -27.08 1.67 5.61
N ASP A 297 -26.76 0.60 4.91
CA ASP A 297 -25.45 0.47 4.26
C ASP A 297 -25.17 1.54 3.22
N GLY A 298 -26.23 2.01 2.55
CA GLY A 298 -26.10 3.03 1.52
C GLY A 298 -25.60 4.35 2.08
N GLU A 299 -26.16 4.79 3.19
CA GLU A 299 -25.73 6.01 3.87
C GLU A 299 -24.41 5.79 4.61
N LEU A 300 -24.27 4.69 5.33
CA LEU A 300 -23.12 4.42 6.18
C LEU A 300 -21.80 4.28 5.38
N TYR A 301 -21.86 3.66 4.21
CA TYR A 301 -20.70 3.39 3.35
C TYR A 301 -20.75 4.18 2.04
N ARG A 302 -21.37 5.37 2.05
CA ARG A 302 -21.30 6.30 0.93
C ARG A 302 -19.88 6.77 0.68
N GLY A 303 -19.63 7.39 -0.48
CA GLY A 303 -18.31 7.91 -0.83
C GLY A 303 -17.73 8.87 0.20
N ALA A 304 -16.56 8.54 0.75
CA ALA A 304 -15.90 9.33 1.78
C ALA A 304 -14.36 9.27 1.65
N GLY A 305 -13.67 10.23 2.28
CA GLY A 305 -12.24 10.47 2.11
C GLY A 305 -11.92 11.21 0.82
N TYR A 306 -10.65 11.48 0.57
CA TYR A 306 -10.22 12.30 -0.56
C TYR A 306 -10.40 11.62 -1.93
N ILE A 307 -10.66 10.31 -1.97
CA ILE A 307 -10.94 9.57 -3.21
C ILE A 307 -12.36 9.00 -3.25
N HIS A 308 -13.20 9.37 -2.29
CA HIS A 308 -14.57 8.88 -2.14
C HIS A 308 -14.67 7.35 -2.09
N LEU A 309 -13.93 6.72 -1.17
CA LEU A 309 -14.06 5.28 -0.89
C LEU A 309 -15.52 4.91 -0.66
N THR A 310 -16.07 3.95 -1.42
CA THR A 310 -17.52 3.67 -1.46
C THR A 310 -17.80 2.18 -1.32
N GLY A 311 -18.84 1.85 -0.55
CA GLY A 311 -19.38 0.50 -0.40
C GLY A 311 -18.81 -0.27 0.79
N ARG A 312 -19.67 -1.13 1.37
CA ARG A 312 -19.32 -1.93 2.55
C ARG A 312 -18.06 -2.75 2.34
N TYR A 313 -17.89 -3.37 1.18
CA TYR A 313 -16.71 -4.19 0.89
C TYR A 313 -15.42 -3.37 1.09
N ASN A 314 -15.31 -2.22 0.47
CA ASN A 314 -14.10 -1.38 0.59
C ASN A 314 -13.89 -0.89 2.03
N TYR A 315 -14.96 -0.57 2.76
CA TYR A 315 -14.85 -0.16 4.16
C TYR A 315 -14.42 -1.31 5.08
N GLU A 316 -14.93 -2.53 4.86
CA GLU A 316 -14.52 -3.72 5.60
C GLU A 316 -13.05 -4.06 5.34
N GLU A 317 -12.60 -4.04 4.08
CA GLU A 317 -11.21 -4.26 3.72
C GLU A 317 -10.26 -3.18 4.29
N PHE A 318 -10.69 -1.93 4.20
CA PHE A 318 -9.91 -0.82 4.76
C PHE A 318 -9.84 -0.88 6.29
N ALA A 319 -10.94 -1.23 6.96
CA ALA A 319 -10.96 -1.43 8.40
C ALA A 319 -10.03 -2.55 8.84
N GLU A 320 -10.03 -3.67 8.12
CA GLU A 320 -9.10 -4.78 8.38
C GLU A 320 -7.64 -4.35 8.17
N TYR A 321 -7.35 -3.60 7.11
CA TYR A 321 -6.02 -3.10 6.81
C TYR A 321 -5.50 -2.15 7.91
N ILE A 322 -6.32 -1.20 8.33
CA ILE A 322 -5.98 -0.22 9.38
C ILE A 322 -5.96 -0.88 10.78
N GLY A 323 -6.79 -1.90 10.99
CA GLY A 323 -7.00 -2.53 12.31
C GLY A 323 -7.90 -1.70 13.23
N ASP A 324 -8.88 -0.97 12.67
CA ASP A 324 -9.84 -0.13 13.42
C ASP A 324 -11.29 -0.46 13.02
N ASP A 325 -11.97 -1.28 13.84
CA ASP A 325 -13.37 -1.69 13.61
C ASP A 325 -14.37 -0.52 13.67
N ASN A 326 -13.96 0.65 14.18
CA ASN A 326 -14.82 1.83 14.14
C ASN A 326 -15.10 2.30 12.70
N ILE A 327 -14.24 1.95 11.73
CA ILE A 327 -14.49 2.22 10.32
C ILE A 327 -15.79 1.55 9.86
N ILE A 328 -16.10 0.35 10.38
CA ILE A 328 -17.33 -0.38 10.04
C ILE A 328 -18.56 0.25 10.73
N THR A 329 -18.41 0.71 11.97
CA THR A 329 -19.53 1.19 12.78
C THR A 329 -19.87 2.67 12.54
N GLU A 330 -18.86 3.49 12.26
CA GLU A 330 -19.03 4.94 12.02
C GLU A 330 -19.04 5.30 10.53
N GLY A 331 -18.53 4.42 9.67
CA GLY A 331 -18.59 4.54 8.22
C GLY A 331 -17.98 5.85 7.71
N TYR A 332 -18.74 6.55 6.88
CA TYR A 332 -18.29 7.80 6.25
C TYR A 332 -17.82 8.87 7.24
N LYS A 333 -18.29 8.86 8.48
CA LYS A 333 -17.96 9.90 9.48
C LYS A 333 -16.50 9.85 9.87
N ILE A 334 -15.94 8.65 10.09
CA ILE A 334 -14.54 8.49 10.46
C ILE A 334 -13.61 8.56 9.26
N VAL A 335 -14.10 8.23 8.04
CA VAL A 335 -13.32 8.30 6.81
C VAL A 335 -13.35 9.68 6.18
N GLY A 336 -14.53 10.28 6.02
CA GLY A 336 -14.69 11.57 5.33
C GLY A 336 -14.81 12.78 6.26
N GLY A 337 -15.23 12.53 7.50
CA GLY A 337 -15.46 13.58 8.49
C GLY A 337 -16.90 14.06 8.59
N VAL A 338 -17.08 15.15 9.32
CA VAL A 338 -18.38 15.74 9.60
C VAL A 338 -18.36 17.21 9.21
N TYR A 339 -19.33 17.64 8.42
CA TYR A 339 -19.49 19.02 8.01
C TYR A 339 -20.56 19.73 8.84
N ASN A 340 -20.33 21.02 9.17
CA ASN A 340 -21.28 21.83 9.93
C ASN A 340 -22.46 22.35 9.10
N ARG A 341 -22.42 22.19 7.79
CA ARG A 341 -23.46 22.70 6.87
C ARG A 341 -23.81 21.66 5.83
N ASP A 342 -25.03 21.75 5.37
CA ASP A 342 -25.51 21.04 4.20
C ASP A 342 -24.62 21.37 2.99
N ILE A 343 -23.96 20.36 2.43
CA ILE A 343 -22.94 20.51 1.38
C ILE A 343 -23.55 21.03 0.07
N SER A 344 -24.87 20.99 -0.06
CA SER A 344 -25.60 21.54 -1.21
C SER A 344 -25.42 23.06 -1.39
N GLU A 345 -25.09 23.79 -0.32
CA GLU A 345 -24.94 25.24 -0.31
C GLU A 345 -23.50 25.75 -0.31
N ILE A 346 -22.48 24.89 -0.32
CA ILE A 346 -21.09 25.33 -0.27
C ILE A 346 -20.68 25.95 -1.61
N LYS A 347 -20.71 27.27 -1.66
CA LYS A 347 -19.96 28.02 -2.66
C LYS A 347 -18.47 27.82 -2.38
N LYS A 348 -17.64 27.95 -3.43
CA LYS A 348 -16.17 27.80 -3.38
C LYS A 348 -15.49 28.63 -2.25
N SER A 349 -16.21 29.64 -1.69
CA SER A 349 -15.79 30.52 -0.59
C SER A 349 -16.23 30.08 0.82
N ASP A 350 -17.05 29.04 0.95
CA ASP A 350 -17.71 28.71 2.21
C ASP A 350 -17.38 27.27 2.68
N VAL A 351 -16.16 26.81 2.46
CA VAL A 351 -15.72 25.48 2.89
C VAL A 351 -15.54 25.47 4.41
N GLY A 352 -16.60 25.12 5.11
CA GLY A 352 -16.57 24.92 6.56
C GLY A 352 -16.46 23.43 6.89
N VAL A 353 -15.31 22.82 6.62
CA VAL A 353 -14.98 21.52 7.19
C VAL A 353 -14.68 21.75 8.66
N ILE A 354 -15.48 21.18 9.56
CA ILE A 354 -15.24 21.28 11.01
C ILE A 354 -14.27 20.19 11.45
N ASP A 355 -14.33 19.03 10.80
CA ASP A 355 -13.52 17.89 11.14
C ASP A 355 -13.27 17.06 9.88
N ILE A 356 -12.02 17.02 9.44
CA ILE A 356 -11.59 16.11 8.38
C ILE A 356 -11.55 14.71 8.99
N GLY A 357 -12.15 13.75 8.33
CA GLY A 357 -12.17 12.37 8.81
C GLY A 357 -10.76 11.86 9.13
N LYS A 358 -10.65 11.17 10.24
CA LYS A 358 -9.39 10.60 10.76
C LYS A 358 -8.59 9.86 9.69
N TYR A 359 -9.30 9.23 8.75
CA TYR A 359 -8.71 8.38 7.71
C TYR A 359 -8.88 8.91 6.28
N ALA A 360 -9.14 10.21 6.11
CA ALA A 360 -9.41 10.77 4.79
C ALA A 360 -8.22 10.60 3.81
N TRP A 361 -7.00 10.79 4.27
CA TRP A 361 -5.79 10.58 3.48
C TRP A 361 -5.42 9.11 3.36
N GLU A 362 -5.50 8.35 4.47
CA GLU A 362 -5.15 6.94 4.48
C GLU A 362 -6.04 6.11 3.56
N SER A 363 -7.35 6.40 3.52
CA SER A 363 -8.26 5.69 2.62
C SER A 363 -7.92 5.93 1.15
N ALA A 364 -7.48 7.14 0.79
CA ALA A 364 -7.04 7.45 -0.56
C ALA A 364 -5.73 6.74 -0.92
N ALA A 365 -4.73 6.78 -0.03
CA ALA A 365 -3.44 6.13 -0.27
C ALA A 365 -3.54 4.59 -0.24
N TRP A 366 -4.40 4.05 0.62
CA TRP A 366 -4.70 2.61 0.63
C TRP A 366 -5.34 2.15 -0.67
N PHE A 367 -6.36 2.86 -1.17
CA PHE A 367 -6.95 2.57 -2.47
C PHE A 367 -5.91 2.66 -3.59
N TRP A 368 -5.05 3.67 -3.56
CA TRP A 368 -3.98 3.88 -4.53
C TRP A 368 -3.00 2.70 -4.59
N THR A 369 -2.60 2.18 -3.45
CA THR A 369 -1.49 1.22 -3.36
C THR A 369 -1.91 -0.23 -3.14
N LYS A 370 -3.14 -0.50 -2.68
CA LYS A 370 -3.52 -1.82 -2.18
C LYS A 370 -4.79 -2.42 -2.78
N ASP A 371 -5.85 -1.64 -2.93
CA ASP A 371 -7.18 -2.20 -3.24
C ASP A 371 -7.97 -1.29 -4.20
N ASN A 372 -7.54 -1.22 -5.42
CA ASN A 372 -8.24 -0.57 -6.52
C ASN A 372 -8.77 -1.63 -7.52
N PRO A 373 -9.64 -1.27 -8.47
CA PRO A 373 -10.21 -2.21 -9.44
C PRO A 373 -9.21 -3.01 -10.25
N GLU A 374 -8.00 -2.49 -10.43
CA GLU A 374 -6.91 -3.17 -11.15
C GLU A 374 -6.09 -4.09 -10.21
N ASN A 375 -6.36 -4.04 -8.90
CA ASN A 375 -5.69 -4.83 -7.86
C ASN A 375 -4.15 -4.73 -7.93
N CYS A 376 -3.64 -3.52 -8.10
CA CYS A 376 -2.22 -3.22 -8.24
C CYS A 376 -1.85 -1.94 -7.48
N ASN A 377 -0.55 -1.67 -7.35
CA ASN A 377 -0.07 -0.37 -6.92
C ASN A 377 -0.09 0.58 -8.14
N LEU A 378 -0.84 1.69 -8.06
CA LEU A 378 -0.94 2.64 -9.16
C LEU A 378 0.38 3.34 -9.47
N ASN A 379 1.35 3.33 -8.56
CA ASN A 379 2.71 3.80 -8.87
C ASN A 379 3.33 3.04 -10.05
N ASP A 380 2.98 1.76 -10.25
CA ASP A 380 3.45 0.96 -11.39
C ASP A 380 3.03 1.54 -12.75
N TYR A 381 1.90 2.25 -12.80
CA TYR A 381 1.45 2.99 -13.97
C TYR A 381 2.12 4.36 -14.06
N VAL A 382 2.33 5.02 -12.92
CA VAL A 382 3.02 6.33 -12.86
C VAL A 382 4.44 6.23 -13.40
N GLU A 383 5.19 5.19 -13.07
CA GLU A 383 6.53 4.95 -13.61
C GLU A 383 6.58 4.95 -15.14
N LYS A 384 5.47 4.59 -15.78
CA LYS A 384 5.30 4.55 -17.24
C LYS A 384 4.61 5.79 -17.81
N LEU A 385 4.27 6.75 -16.96
CA LEU A 385 3.41 7.89 -17.27
C LEU A 385 2.06 7.49 -17.90
N ASP A 386 1.54 6.30 -17.52
CA ASP A 386 0.28 5.76 -18.02
C ASP A 386 -0.91 6.37 -17.26
N TRP A 387 -1.18 7.62 -17.57
CA TRP A 387 -2.23 8.42 -16.95
C TRP A 387 -3.64 7.89 -17.25
N GLU A 388 -3.84 7.21 -18.38
CA GLU A 388 -5.13 6.61 -18.73
C GLU A 388 -5.47 5.49 -17.76
N SER A 389 -4.55 4.54 -17.55
CA SER A 389 -4.74 3.43 -16.61
C SER A 389 -4.94 3.92 -15.17
N VAL A 390 -4.19 4.95 -14.74
CA VAL A 390 -4.41 5.57 -13.43
C VAL A 390 -5.81 6.16 -13.32
N SER A 391 -6.24 6.94 -14.30
CA SER A 391 -7.56 7.59 -14.27
C SER A 391 -8.71 6.58 -14.37
N GLU A 392 -8.54 5.50 -15.13
CA GLU A 392 -9.50 4.39 -15.21
C GLU A 392 -9.63 3.64 -13.88
N ALA A 393 -8.52 3.39 -13.19
CA ALA A 393 -8.55 2.74 -11.89
C ALA A 393 -9.30 3.59 -10.84
N ILE A 394 -9.14 4.91 -10.89
CA ILE A 394 -9.86 5.83 -9.99
C ILE A 394 -11.33 5.93 -10.34
N ASN A 395 -11.67 6.20 -11.60
CA ASN A 395 -13.06 6.37 -12.04
C ASN A 395 -13.26 6.08 -13.53
N LYS A 396 -13.38 4.81 -13.86
CA LYS A 396 -13.58 4.34 -15.24
C LYS A 396 -14.80 4.94 -15.96
N LYS A 397 -15.79 5.41 -15.21
CA LYS A 397 -17.04 5.97 -15.77
C LYS A 397 -16.90 7.43 -16.15
N ASP A 398 -15.89 8.12 -15.65
CA ASP A 398 -15.71 9.58 -15.82
C ASP A 398 -14.62 9.93 -16.86
N THR A 399 -14.61 9.21 -17.97
CA THR A 399 -13.62 9.40 -19.06
C THR A 399 -13.57 10.83 -19.58
N GLY A 400 -14.67 11.56 -19.50
CA GLY A 400 -14.76 12.97 -19.93
C GLY A 400 -13.89 13.93 -19.13
N THR A 401 -13.37 13.49 -17.97
CA THR A 401 -12.51 14.31 -17.09
C THR A 401 -11.04 13.90 -17.08
N PHE A 402 -10.63 12.92 -17.86
CA PHE A 402 -9.26 12.42 -17.85
C PHE A 402 -8.24 13.51 -18.21
N PHE A 403 -8.53 14.31 -19.22
CA PHE A 403 -7.67 15.43 -19.59
C PHE A 403 -7.63 16.55 -18.52
N GLU A 404 -8.74 16.76 -17.79
CA GLU A 404 -8.77 17.69 -16.67
C GLU A 404 -7.87 17.16 -15.53
N ARG A 405 -7.89 15.85 -15.25
CA ARG A 405 -7.00 15.20 -14.27
C ARG A 405 -5.54 15.37 -14.65
N ASN A 406 -5.20 15.22 -15.93
CA ASN A 406 -3.86 15.46 -16.44
C ASN A 406 -3.43 16.92 -16.26
N GLY A 407 -4.35 17.88 -16.40
CA GLY A 407 -4.09 19.29 -16.09
C GLY A 407 -3.64 19.45 -14.63
N TYR A 408 -4.39 18.89 -13.69
CA TYR A 408 -4.03 18.94 -12.26
C TYR A 408 -2.71 18.22 -11.93
N ILE A 409 -2.43 17.09 -12.59
CA ILE A 409 -1.15 16.38 -12.44
C ILE A 409 0.01 17.26 -12.93
N ASN A 410 -0.11 17.85 -14.13
CA ASN A 410 0.91 18.74 -14.68
C ASN A 410 1.14 19.95 -13.78
N ASP A 411 0.08 20.59 -13.30
CA ASP A 411 0.13 21.76 -12.45
C ASP A 411 0.85 21.45 -11.13
N PHE A 412 0.50 20.33 -10.48
CA PHE A 412 1.13 19.96 -9.23
C PHE A 412 2.60 19.55 -9.40
N TYR A 413 2.92 18.84 -10.49
CA TYR A 413 4.31 18.50 -10.81
C TYR A 413 5.16 19.75 -11.08
N GLU A 414 4.61 20.77 -11.74
CA GLU A 414 5.29 22.04 -11.97
C GLU A 414 5.51 22.80 -10.66
N ILE A 415 4.56 22.78 -9.74
CA ILE A 415 4.71 23.35 -8.40
C ILE A 415 5.85 22.67 -7.64
N LEU A 416 5.92 21.34 -7.63
CA LEU A 416 6.95 20.58 -6.91
C LEU A 416 8.36 20.77 -7.51
N THR A 417 8.46 20.81 -8.84
CA THR A 417 9.76 20.65 -9.54
C THR A 417 10.20 21.87 -10.33
N GLY A 418 9.30 22.80 -10.61
CA GLY A 418 9.50 23.88 -11.56
C GLY A 418 9.56 23.43 -13.03
N LYS A 419 9.13 22.20 -13.35
CA LYS A 419 9.18 21.60 -14.68
C LYS A 419 7.82 21.09 -15.12
N SER A 420 7.57 21.08 -16.42
CA SER A 420 6.36 20.44 -16.95
C SER A 420 6.54 18.94 -17.12
N LEU A 421 5.56 18.15 -16.69
CA LEU A 421 5.51 16.70 -16.95
C LEU A 421 5.02 16.41 -18.39
N GLY A 422 4.21 17.30 -18.96
CA GLY A 422 3.80 17.25 -20.36
C GLY A 422 2.71 16.23 -20.69
N LEU A 423 1.88 15.85 -19.72
CA LEU A 423 0.71 15.00 -20.00
C LEU A 423 -0.31 15.75 -20.87
N PRO A 424 -1.03 15.06 -21.76
CA PRO A 424 -2.00 15.69 -22.66
C PRO A 424 -3.19 16.25 -21.87
N VAL A 425 -3.61 17.47 -22.22
CA VAL A 425 -4.73 18.18 -21.55
C VAL A 425 -5.90 18.47 -22.50
N ASN A 426 -5.84 17.99 -23.74
CA ASN A 426 -6.88 18.13 -24.80
C ASN A 426 -7.00 16.84 -25.59
#